data_13afb72403f5c87f0006224136179361
#
_entry.id   13afb72403f5c87f0006224136179361
#
_cell.length_a   1.000
_cell.length_b   1.000
_cell.length_c   1.000
_cell.angle_alpha   90.00
_cell.angle_beta   90.00
_cell.angle_gamma   90.00
#
_symmetry.space_group_name_H-M   'P 1'
#
loop_
_entity.id
_entity.type
_entity.pdbx_description
1 polymer ?
#
loop_
_entity_poly.entity_id
_entity_poly.type
_entity_poly.pdbx_seq_one_letter_code
_entity_poly.pdbx_strand_id
1 'polypeptide(L)'
;MDSVEQIKEDIAKKDKSTVLTFLVFLVISSVLWFLIKLTKEYTTQTSFYVTYTEVPVNKWVSTSQQAVKLSFVADGFITLRHNLVRKQYRTITIPLNEVTYRLEGGNTYSYSSQYVAERVADWLGVPTGSVTINDDKQFFNMEDLQSKELQVRVPLDVKTQRQYQVYGQPHATPSSITVYGPKNMLDTMTAVYTATLHAVNASEDVVQTLALDLYDGAVRSDVTAVEVLVDVEQYTEIDIEVPVKATDRRNLRFFPETVKVKCMVPIKEYASINGALFQVLADTAQLHQLQPLLDVKLVQIPENVQVLRIEPEQVEYLIVN
;
A
#
# COMPACT_ATOMS: atom_id res chain seq x y z
N MET A 1 74.23 21.51 32.76
CA MET A 1 73.02 20.66 32.79
C MET A 1 72.32 20.62 31.45
N ASP A 2 72.54 21.60 30.55
CA ASP A 2 71.81 21.69 29.23
C ASP A 2 72.30 20.70 28.17
N SER A 3 73.57 20.25 28.22
CA SER A 3 74.11 19.39 27.14
C SER A 3 73.56 17.94 27.17
N VAL A 4 73.11 17.41 28.29
CA VAL A 4 72.60 16.07 28.47
C VAL A 4 71.11 15.99 28.07
N GLU A 5 70.34 17.06 28.26
CA GLU A 5 68.94 17.19 27.82
C GLU A 5 68.83 17.34 26.32
N GLN A 6 69.73 18.15 25.69
CA GLN A 6 69.78 18.27 24.22
C GLN A 6 70.14 16.93 23.54
N ILE A 7 71.07 16.17 24.10
CA ILE A 7 71.40 14.83 23.56
C ILE A 7 70.25 13.84 23.69
N LYS A 8 69.48 13.89 24.77
CA LYS A 8 68.29 13.06 24.96
C LYS A 8 67.15 13.43 23.98
N GLU A 9 66.95 14.73 23.74
CA GLU A 9 65.94 15.19 22.73
C GLU A 9 66.33 14.80 21.32
N ASP A 10 67.62 14.91 20.94
CA ASP A 10 68.13 14.53 19.62
C ASP A 10 68.04 13.00 19.39
N ILE A 11 68.33 12.19 20.40
CA ILE A 11 68.17 10.73 20.35
C ILE A 11 66.68 10.38 20.24
N ALA A 12 65.79 10.98 21.01
CA ALA A 12 64.35 10.74 20.96
C ALA A 12 63.74 11.20 19.59
N LYS A 13 64.26 12.28 19.02
CA LYS A 13 63.83 12.79 17.70
C LYS A 13 64.35 11.89 16.56
N LYS A 14 65.54 11.35 16.69
CA LYS A 14 66.15 10.42 15.73
C LYS A 14 65.41 9.05 15.75
N ASP A 15 65.06 8.55 16.93
CA ASP A 15 64.25 7.33 17.08
C ASP A 15 62.84 7.50 16.47
N LYS A 16 62.16 8.61 16.70
CA LYS A 16 60.86 8.92 16.09
C LYS A 16 60.91 8.99 14.56
N SER A 17 61.97 9.60 14.00
CA SER A 17 62.17 9.67 12.54
C SER A 17 62.41 8.29 11.94
N THR A 18 63.18 7.44 12.60
CA THR A 18 63.50 6.09 12.14
C THR A 18 62.22 5.18 12.20
N VAL A 19 61.45 5.32 13.28
CA VAL A 19 60.15 4.59 13.42
C VAL A 19 59.15 5.05 12.36
N LEU A 20 59.08 6.37 12.10
CA LEU A 20 58.19 6.90 11.04
C LEU A 20 58.59 6.38 9.66
N THR A 21 59.91 6.38 9.35
CA THR A 21 60.40 5.85 8.09
C THR A 21 60.07 4.35 7.93
N PHE A 22 60.28 3.58 8.99
CA PHE A 22 59.89 2.15 9.01
C PHE A 22 58.39 1.96 8.77
N LEU A 23 57.53 2.72 9.42
CA LEU A 23 56.09 2.69 9.22
C LEU A 23 55.69 3.00 7.78
N VAL A 24 56.31 3.99 7.15
CA VAL A 24 56.06 4.36 5.74
C VAL A 24 56.42 3.19 4.84
N PHE A 25 57.60 2.57 5.00
CA PHE A 25 58.00 1.42 4.19
C PHE A 25 57.11 0.20 4.45
N LEU A 26 56.64 -0.02 5.68
CA LEU A 26 55.70 -1.08 6.03
C LEU A 26 54.37 -0.89 5.32
N VAL A 27 53.83 0.34 5.32
CA VAL A 27 52.57 0.67 4.62
C VAL A 27 52.76 0.45 3.09
N ILE A 28 53.84 0.95 2.48
CA ILE A 28 54.09 0.78 1.06
C ILE A 28 54.18 -0.72 0.71
N SER A 29 54.95 -1.49 1.50
CA SER A 29 55.08 -2.93 1.31
C SER A 29 53.73 -3.66 1.44
N SER A 30 52.92 -3.30 2.41
CA SER A 30 51.57 -3.85 2.62
C SER A 30 50.65 -3.53 1.45
N VAL A 31 50.68 -2.31 0.94
CA VAL A 31 49.91 -1.89 -0.24
C VAL A 31 50.32 -2.66 -1.48
N LEU A 32 51.63 -2.78 -1.74
CA LEU A 32 52.15 -3.55 -2.86
C LEU A 32 51.76 -5.01 -2.75
N TRP A 33 51.90 -5.62 -1.59
CA TRP A 33 51.47 -6.99 -1.38
C TRP A 33 49.98 -7.17 -1.61
N PHE A 34 49.15 -6.22 -1.14
CA PHE A 34 47.70 -6.24 -1.35
C PHE A 34 47.36 -6.12 -2.85
N LEU A 35 48.00 -5.21 -3.60
CA LEU A 35 47.83 -5.07 -5.05
C LEU A 35 48.15 -6.36 -5.77
N ILE A 36 49.29 -7.03 -5.43
CA ILE A 36 49.68 -8.32 -6.02
C ILE A 36 48.62 -9.38 -5.71
N LYS A 37 48.01 -9.37 -4.51
CA LYS A 37 46.94 -10.29 -4.19
C LYS A 37 45.68 -10.03 -5.04
N LEU A 38 45.36 -8.79 -5.33
CA LEU A 38 44.23 -8.42 -6.17
C LEU A 38 44.35 -8.78 -7.64
N THR A 39 45.58 -9.03 -8.14
CA THR A 39 45.78 -9.51 -9.53
C THR A 39 45.57 -11.03 -9.69
N LYS A 40 45.40 -11.77 -8.61
CA LYS A 40 45.11 -13.21 -8.68
C LYS A 40 43.65 -13.47 -8.97
N GLU A 41 43.39 -14.58 -9.66
CA GLU A 41 42.04 -15.05 -9.93
C GLU A 41 41.44 -15.75 -8.67
N TYR A 42 40.19 -15.46 -8.43
CA TYR A 42 39.41 -16.02 -7.35
C TYR A 42 38.08 -16.55 -7.88
N THR A 43 37.69 -17.75 -7.41
CA THR A 43 36.36 -18.28 -7.65
C THR A 43 35.43 -17.80 -6.54
N THR A 44 34.40 -17.09 -6.92
CA THR A 44 33.42 -16.51 -5.98
C THR A 44 32.04 -17.08 -6.26
N GLN A 45 31.37 -17.56 -5.22
CA GLN A 45 29.96 -18.00 -5.28
C GLN A 45 29.05 -16.87 -4.84
N THR A 46 27.99 -16.63 -5.58
CA THR A 46 27.04 -15.55 -5.31
C THR A 46 25.66 -15.87 -5.86
N SER A 47 24.69 -15.00 -5.53
CA SER A 47 23.34 -15.07 -6.09
C SER A 47 23.00 -13.74 -6.73
N PHE A 48 22.42 -13.82 -7.92
CA PHE A 48 21.83 -12.69 -8.62
C PHE A 48 20.32 -12.86 -8.66
N TYR A 49 19.61 -11.75 -8.62
CA TYR A 49 18.17 -11.71 -8.81
C TYR A 49 17.86 -11.44 -10.28
N VAL A 50 16.92 -12.21 -10.82
CA VAL A 50 16.49 -12.07 -12.21
C VAL A 50 15.16 -11.32 -12.22
N THR A 51 15.07 -10.30 -13.07
CA THR A 51 13.82 -9.61 -13.41
C THR A 51 13.59 -9.74 -14.92
N TYR A 52 12.32 -9.83 -15.31
CA TYR A 52 11.94 -9.99 -16.70
C TYR A 52 11.32 -8.70 -17.23
N THR A 53 11.71 -8.32 -18.46
CA THR A 53 11.14 -7.19 -19.19
C THR A 53 10.68 -7.66 -20.57
N GLU A 54 10.06 -6.76 -21.34
CA GLU A 54 9.51 -7.06 -22.67
C GLU A 54 8.60 -8.31 -22.65
N VAL A 55 7.76 -8.40 -21.60
CA VAL A 55 6.76 -9.45 -21.49
C VAL A 55 5.70 -9.24 -22.56
N PRO A 56 5.24 -10.30 -23.26
CA PRO A 56 4.15 -10.19 -24.25
C PRO A 56 2.91 -9.49 -23.67
N VAL A 57 2.22 -8.67 -24.47
CA VAL A 57 1.15 -7.76 -24.06
C VAL A 57 0.04 -8.46 -23.25
N ASN A 58 -0.29 -9.71 -23.62
CA ASN A 58 -1.37 -10.47 -22.98
C ASN A 58 -0.86 -11.44 -21.90
N LYS A 59 0.37 -11.28 -21.44
CA LYS A 59 0.97 -12.19 -20.47
C LYS A 59 1.44 -11.43 -19.24
N TRP A 60 1.42 -12.13 -18.13
CA TRP A 60 1.96 -11.70 -16.85
C TRP A 60 3.05 -12.67 -16.41
N VAL A 61 4.20 -12.15 -16.02
CA VAL A 61 5.24 -12.96 -15.38
C VAL A 61 5.16 -12.73 -13.89
N SER A 62 4.96 -13.80 -13.15
CA SER A 62 4.99 -13.74 -11.68
C SER A 62 6.38 -13.28 -11.22
N THR A 63 6.46 -12.05 -10.74
CA THR A 63 7.69 -11.36 -10.31
C THR A 63 8.17 -11.83 -8.93
N SER A 64 8.15 -13.11 -8.66
CA SER A 64 9.02 -13.58 -7.59
C SER A 64 10.46 -13.44 -8.09
N GLN A 65 11.22 -12.48 -7.54
CA GLN A 65 12.64 -12.31 -7.81
C GLN A 65 13.33 -13.66 -7.60
N GLN A 66 13.56 -14.39 -8.67
CA GLN A 66 14.22 -15.68 -8.59
C GLN A 66 15.71 -15.45 -8.40
N ALA A 67 16.22 -15.90 -7.26
CA ALA A 67 17.63 -15.86 -6.98
C ALA A 67 18.33 -17.03 -7.70
N VAL A 68 19.17 -16.71 -8.69
CA VAL A 68 20.01 -17.68 -9.39
C VAL A 68 21.38 -17.75 -8.71
N LYS A 69 21.73 -18.93 -8.23
CA LYS A 69 23.05 -19.22 -7.63
C LYS A 69 24.04 -19.53 -8.74
N LEU A 70 25.17 -18.87 -8.69
CA LEU A 70 26.24 -19.07 -9.69
C LEU A 70 27.62 -18.90 -9.05
N SER A 71 28.64 -19.35 -9.76
CA SER A 71 30.04 -19.09 -9.46
C SER A 71 30.68 -18.37 -10.62
N PHE A 72 31.60 -17.47 -10.33
CA PHE A 72 32.40 -16.81 -11.36
C PHE A 72 33.87 -16.77 -10.95
N VAL A 73 34.72 -16.79 -11.96
CA VAL A 73 36.19 -16.63 -11.81
C VAL A 73 36.54 -15.23 -12.30
N ALA A 74 37.14 -14.45 -11.41
CA ALA A 74 37.55 -13.08 -11.71
C ALA A 74 38.78 -12.69 -10.88
N ASP A 75 39.46 -11.63 -11.29
CA ASP A 75 40.54 -11.07 -10.48
C ASP A 75 40.01 -10.49 -9.15
N GLY A 76 40.94 -10.26 -8.22
CA GLY A 76 40.59 -9.77 -6.89
C GLY A 76 39.96 -8.37 -6.92
N PHE A 77 40.21 -7.54 -7.95
CA PHE A 77 39.60 -6.21 -8.06
C PHE A 77 38.11 -6.31 -8.38
N ILE A 78 37.72 -7.17 -9.31
CA ILE A 78 36.31 -7.44 -9.66
C ILE A 78 35.61 -8.07 -8.50
N THR A 79 36.24 -9.06 -7.85
CA THR A 79 35.69 -9.74 -6.67
C THR A 79 35.47 -8.77 -5.51
N LEU A 80 36.42 -7.87 -5.24
CA LEU A 80 36.29 -6.85 -4.20
C LEU A 80 35.14 -5.88 -4.52
N ARG A 81 35.09 -5.35 -5.75
CA ARG A 81 34.01 -4.49 -6.22
C ARG A 81 32.65 -5.17 -6.06
N HIS A 82 32.52 -6.43 -6.48
CA HIS A 82 31.30 -7.21 -6.33
C HIS A 82 30.87 -7.32 -4.87
N ASN A 83 31.81 -7.60 -3.96
CA ASN A 83 31.50 -7.75 -2.53
C ASN A 83 31.08 -6.44 -1.85
N LEU A 84 31.51 -5.29 -2.36
CA LEU A 84 31.10 -3.97 -1.87
C LEU A 84 29.70 -3.57 -2.31
N VAL A 85 29.18 -4.15 -3.40
CA VAL A 85 27.81 -3.90 -3.86
C VAL A 85 26.81 -4.62 -2.96
N ARG A 86 25.83 -3.89 -2.44
CA ARG A 86 24.76 -4.48 -1.62
C ARG A 86 23.99 -5.53 -2.43
N LYS A 87 23.57 -6.61 -1.78
CA LYS A 87 22.84 -7.73 -2.43
C LYS A 87 21.61 -7.27 -3.24
N GLN A 88 20.89 -6.27 -2.77
CA GLN A 88 19.69 -5.73 -3.45
C GLN A 88 19.96 -5.12 -4.83
N TYR A 89 21.21 -4.74 -5.13
CA TYR A 89 21.61 -4.19 -6.43
C TYR A 89 22.18 -5.23 -7.39
N ARG A 90 22.21 -6.52 -6.98
CA ARG A 90 22.67 -7.62 -7.84
C ARG A 90 21.50 -8.18 -8.64
N THR A 91 20.84 -7.29 -9.38
CA THR A 91 19.69 -7.65 -10.21
C THR A 91 20.10 -7.56 -11.67
N ILE A 92 19.77 -8.58 -12.44
CA ILE A 92 19.92 -8.61 -13.90
C ILE A 92 18.54 -8.63 -14.53
N THR A 93 18.43 -7.93 -15.66
CA THR A 93 17.19 -7.84 -16.43
C THR A 93 17.31 -8.72 -17.68
N ILE A 94 16.31 -9.57 -17.89
CA ILE A 94 16.22 -10.44 -19.07
C ILE A 94 15.01 -10.01 -19.89
N PRO A 95 15.21 -9.46 -21.09
CA PRO A 95 14.11 -9.15 -22.01
C PRO A 95 13.60 -10.44 -22.66
N LEU A 96 12.33 -10.77 -22.43
CA LEU A 96 11.74 -12.03 -22.92
C LEU A 96 11.58 -12.09 -24.44
N ASN A 97 11.61 -10.96 -25.13
CA ASN A 97 11.60 -10.91 -26.59
C ASN A 97 12.92 -11.38 -27.22
N GLU A 98 14.05 -11.33 -26.49
CA GLU A 98 15.38 -11.77 -26.95
C GLU A 98 15.68 -13.22 -26.56
N VAL A 99 14.88 -13.84 -25.70
CA VAL A 99 15.17 -15.16 -25.13
C VAL A 99 14.26 -16.21 -25.75
N THR A 100 14.84 -17.32 -26.19
CA THR A 100 14.07 -18.50 -26.60
C THR A 100 13.66 -19.30 -25.37
N TYR A 101 12.37 -19.32 -25.06
CA TYR A 101 11.81 -20.08 -23.94
C TYR A 101 10.83 -21.15 -24.43
N ARG A 102 10.64 -22.20 -23.63
CA ARG A 102 9.73 -23.32 -23.93
C ARG A 102 8.78 -23.57 -22.77
N LEU A 103 7.56 -23.95 -23.09
CA LEU A 103 6.59 -24.39 -22.10
C LEU A 103 6.97 -25.81 -21.60
N GLU A 104 7.16 -25.97 -20.31
CA GLU A 104 7.47 -27.26 -19.67
C GLU A 104 6.19 -27.93 -19.10
N GLY A 105 5.23 -27.16 -18.64
CA GLY A 105 3.93 -27.63 -18.15
C GLY A 105 3.16 -26.57 -17.39
N GLY A 106 1.84 -26.56 -17.53
CA GLY A 106 0.98 -25.52 -16.94
C GLY A 106 1.38 -24.12 -17.40
N ASN A 107 1.74 -23.27 -16.45
CA ASN A 107 2.19 -21.89 -16.71
C ASN A 107 3.72 -21.73 -16.56
N THR A 108 4.45 -22.85 -16.43
CA THR A 108 5.90 -22.84 -16.21
C THR A 108 6.64 -22.91 -17.53
N TYR A 109 7.50 -21.94 -17.76
CA TYR A 109 8.39 -21.83 -18.91
C TYR A 109 9.84 -22.00 -18.50
N SER A 110 10.66 -22.54 -19.38
CA SER A 110 12.10 -22.64 -19.18
C SER A 110 12.89 -21.99 -20.30
N TYR A 111 14.09 -21.51 -19.97
CA TYR A 111 15.08 -21.00 -20.92
C TYR A 111 16.49 -21.41 -20.48
N SER A 112 17.45 -21.31 -21.40
CA SER A 112 18.84 -21.68 -21.13
C SER A 112 19.48 -20.75 -20.10
N SER A 113 20.16 -21.31 -19.11
CA SER A 113 20.94 -20.56 -18.13
C SER A 113 22.07 -19.74 -18.75
N GLN A 114 22.45 -20.05 -19.99
CA GLN A 114 23.45 -19.28 -20.72
C GLN A 114 23.09 -17.78 -20.84
N TYR A 115 21.80 -17.46 -21.04
CA TYR A 115 21.35 -16.06 -21.08
C TYR A 115 21.62 -15.32 -19.75
N VAL A 116 21.44 -16.01 -18.62
CA VAL A 116 21.78 -15.44 -17.31
C VAL A 116 23.29 -15.27 -17.18
N ALA A 117 24.08 -16.29 -17.59
CA ALA A 117 25.52 -16.24 -17.52
C ALA A 117 26.10 -15.07 -18.36
N GLU A 118 25.57 -14.84 -19.57
CA GLU A 118 25.94 -13.73 -20.42
C GLU A 118 25.65 -12.37 -19.75
N ARG A 119 24.45 -12.17 -19.23
CA ARG A 119 24.07 -10.91 -18.56
C ARG A 119 24.87 -10.66 -17.28
N VAL A 120 25.17 -11.73 -16.52
CA VAL A 120 26.03 -11.63 -15.33
C VAL A 120 27.47 -11.31 -15.72
N ALA A 121 28.00 -11.94 -16.77
CA ALA A 121 29.36 -11.67 -17.30
C ALA A 121 29.49 -10.20 -17.73
N ASP A 122 28.51 -9.68 -18.47
CA ASP A 122 28.45 -8.27 -18.87
C ASP A 122 28.38 -7.34 -17.62
N TRP A 123 27.57 -7.67 -16.64
CA TRP A 123 27.45 -6.89 -15.41
C TRP A 123 28.77 -6.86 -14.61
N LEU A 124 29.47 -7.99 -14.55
CA LEU A 124 30.75 -8.12 -13.86
C LEU A 124 31.91 -7.51 -14.69
N GLY A 125 31.78 -7.48 -16.01
CA GLY A 125 32.85 -7.12 -16.94
C GLY A 125 33.88 -8.25 -17.11
N VAL A 126 33.42 -9.51 -17.14
CA VAL A 126 34.25 -10.71 -17.33
C VAL A 126 33.83 -11.49 -18.58
N PRO A 127 34.67 -12.37 -19.12
CA PRO A 127 34.28 -13.26 -20.20
C PRO A 127 33.13 -14.18 -19.75
N THR A 128 32.19 -14.49 -20.65
CA THR A 128 31.02 -15.36 -20.33
C THR A 128 31.45 -16.73 -19.81
N GLY A 129 32.54 -17.31 -20.36
CA GLY A 129 33.07 -18.58 -19.91
C GLY A 129 33.60 -18.61 -18.47
N SER A 130 33.76 -17.43 -17.84
CA SER A 130 34.16 -17.31 -16.43
C SER A 130 32.97 -17.43 -15.46
N VAL A 131 31.73 -17.45 -15.97
CA VAL A 131 30.52 -17.58 -15.17
C VAL A 131 29.95 -18.99 -15.33
N THR A 132 29.72 -19.68 -14.22
CA THR A 132 29.17 -21.04 -14.20
C THR A 132 27.89 -21.07 -13.37
N ILE A 133 26.82 -21.59 -13.97
CA ILE A 133 25.53 -21.85 -13.31
C ILE A 133 25.35 -23.37 -13.31
N ASN A 134 24.98 -23.92 -12.17
CA ASN A 134 24.89 -25.39 -12.03
C ASN A 134 23.69 -25.98 -12.80
N ASP A 135 22.63 -25.21 -12.92
CA ASP A 135 21.40 -25.63 -13.61
C ASP A 135 21.47 -25.21 -15.07
N ASP A 136 21.22 -26.13 -15.99
CA ASP A 136 21.22 -25.86 -17.45
C ASP A 136 20.05 -24.97 -17.88
N LYS A 137 18.96 -25.01 -17.10
CA LYS A 137 17.74 -24.26 -17.38
C LYS A 137 17.32 -23.40 -16.20
N GLN A 138 16.77 -22.26 -16.52
CA GLN A 138 16.05 -21.40 -15.57
C GLN A 138 14.56 -21.47 -15.86
N PHE A 139 13.74 -21.37 -14.80
CA PHE A 139 12.30 -21.48 -14.91
C PHE A 139 11.64 -20.18 -14.50
N PHE A 140 10.50 -19.84 -15.11
CA PHE A 140 9.65 -18.75 -14.70
C PHE A 140 8.19 -19.07 -14.99
N ASN A 141 7.29 -18.46 -14.25
CA ASN A 141 5.86 -18.63 -14.46
C ASN A 141 5.32 -17.44 -15.24
N MET A 142 4.57 -17.74 -16.30
CA MET A 142 3.93 -16.74 -17.14
C MET A 142 2.47 -17.14 -17.36
N GLU A 143 1.56 -16.26 -16.97
CA GLU A 143 0.11 -16.49 -17.03
C GLU A 143 -0.55 -15.54 -18.01
N ASP A 144 -1.75 -15.91 -18.49
CA ASP A 144 -2.57 -15.01 -19.29
C ASP A 144 -3.12 -13.89 -18.40
N LEU A 145 -2.97 -12.66 -18.87
CA LEU A 145 -3.62 -11.51 -18.27
C LEU A 145 -5.12 -11.61 -18.49
N GLN A 146 -5.88 -11.52 -17.41
CA GLN A 146 -7.31 -11.33 -17.43
C GLN A 146 -7.66 -9.88 -17.12
N SER A 147 -8.83 -9.45 -17.52
CA SER A 147 -9.37 -8.14 -17.22
C SER A 147 -10.61 -8.25 -16.37
N LYS A 148 -10.78 -7.30 -15.45
CA LYS A 148 -11.98 -7.18 -14.61
C LYS A 148 -12.32 -5.71 -14.44
N GLU A 149 -13.59 -5.36 -14.62
CA GLU A 149 -14.08 -4.03 -14.28
C GLU A 149 -14.39 -3.98 -12.79
N LEU A 150 -13.84 -2.99 -12.10
CA LEU A 150 -13.99 -2.79 -10.66
C LEU A 150 -14.39 -1.35 -10.37
N GLN A 151 -15.23 -1.17 -9.34
CA GLN A 151 -15.58 0.14 -8.85
C GLN A 151 -14.43 0.78 -8.08
N VAL A 152 -14.29 2.08 -8.25
CA VAL A 152 -13.33 2.89 -7.50
C VAL A 152 -13.93 3.26 -6.15
N ARG A 153 -13.21 3.03 -5.07
CA ARG A 153 -13.56 3.43 -3.71
C ARG A 153 -12.55 4.42 -3.17
N VAL A 154 -13.06 5.48 -2.56
CA VAL A 154 -12.25 6.58 -2.05
C VAL A 154 -12.29 6.58 -0.53
N PRO A 155 -11.20 6.26 0.16
CA PRO A 155 -11.09 6.46 1.59
C PRO A 155 -11.04 7.96 1.90
N LEU A 156 -11.86 8.40 2.87
CA LEU A 156 -11.98 9.82 3.26
C LEU A 156 -11.38 10.05 4.65
N ASP A 157 -10.59 11.11 4.77
CA ASP A 157 -10.18 11.74 6.04
C ASP A 157 -10.43 13.25 5.91
N VAL A 158 -11.72 13.61 5.92
CA VAL A 158 -12.18 14.99 5.73
C VAL A 158 -12.62 15.56 7.07
N LYS A 159 -11.95 16.60 7.50
CA LYS A 159 -12.36 17.42 8.65
C LYS A 159 -13.01 18.69 8.13
N THR A 160 -14.30 18.83 8.40
CA THR A 160 -15.09 19.97 7.95
C THR A 160 -15.03 21.11 8.96
N GLN A 161 -15.37 22.33 8.51
CA GLN A 161 -15.56 23.47 9.36
C GLN A 161 -16.83 23.28 10.22
N ARG A 162 -16.95 24.04 11.32
CA ARG A 162 -18.14 24.00 12.16
C ARG A 162 -19.41 24.26 11.34
N GLN A 163 -20.44 23.46 11.54
CA GLN A 163 -21.72 23.45 10.80
C GLN A 163 -21.63 22.92 9.34
N TYR A 164 -20.50 22.45 8.89
CA TYR A 164 -20.36 21.78 7.58
C TYR A 164 -20.14 20.29 7.78
N GLN A 165 -20.63 19.48 6.86
CA GLN A 165 -20.40 18.03 6.84
C GLN A 165 -20.29 17.54 5.39
N VAL A 166 -19.65 16.37 5.24
CA VAL A 166 -19.64 15.67 3.96
C VAL A 166 -21.07 15.22 3.63
N TYR A 167 -21.50 15.54 2.41
CA TYR A 167 -22.83 15.22 1.92
C TYR A 167 -22.78 14.06 0.93
N GLY A 168 -23.46 12.95 1.26
CA GLY A 168 -23.49 11.76 0.41
C GLY A 168 -22.18 10.99 0.35
N GLN A 169 -21.98 10.28 -0.75
CA GLN A 169 -20.78 9.48 -1.01
C GLN A 169 -19.83 10.25 -1.94
N PRO A 170 -18.52 10.05 -1.84
CA PRO A 170 -17.57 10.67 -2.76
C PRO A 170 -17.81 10.17 -4.19
N HIS A 171 -17.73 11.08 -5.15
CA HIS A 171 -17.88 10.81 -6.57
C HIS A 171 -16.51 10.73 -7.24
N ALA A 172 -16.14 9.53 -7.72
CA ALA A 172 -14.92 9.32 -8.50
C ALA A 172 -15.24 9.36 -10.00
N THR A 173 -14.42 10.02 -10.76
CA THR A 173 -14.51 10.07 -12.22
C THR A 173 -13.19 9.57 -12.84
N PRO A 174 -13.19 8.40 -13.52
CA PRO A 174 -14.30 7.46 -13.69
C PRO A 174 -14.67 6.70 -12.39
N SER A 175 -15.95 6.30 -12.26
CA SER A 175 -16.46 5.53 -11.10
C SER A 175 -16.09 4.06 -11.12
N SER A 176 -15.78 3.49 -12.30
CA SER A 176 -15.26 2.15 -12.50
C SER A 176 -14.08 2.18 -13.47
N ILE A 177 -13.16 1.24 -13.31
CA ILE A 177 -11.97 1.10 -14.15
C ILE A 177 -11.74 -0.37 -14.50
N THR A 178 -11.13 -0.61 -15.67
CA THR A 178 -10.67 -1.93 -16.05
C THR A 178 -9.26 -2.18 -15.50
N VAL A 179 -9.12 -3.26 -14.78
CA VAL A 179 -7.84 -3.73 -14.25
C VAL A 179 -7.42 -5.02 -14.93
N TYR A 180 -6.12 -5.19 -15.11
CA TYR A 180 -5.50 -6.34 -15.77
C TYR A 180 -4.53 -7.01 -14.80
N GLY A 181 -4.63 -8.32 -14.66
CA GLY A 181 -3.76 -9.07 -13.74
C GLY A 181 -3.99 -10.57 -13.80
N PRO A 182 -3.27 -11.35 -12.97
CA PRO A 182 -3.48 -12.78 -12.81
C PRO A 182 -4.89 -13.07 -12.27
N LYS A 183 -5.51 -14.16 -12.76
CA LYS A 183 -6.87 -14.53 -12.39
C LYS A 183 -7.09 -14.64 -10.88
N ASN A 184 -6.17 -15.32 -10.19
CA ASN A 184 -6.23 -15.53 -8.75
C ASN A 184 -6.29 -14.22 -7.93
N MET A 185 -5.62 -13.16 -8.41
CA MET A 185 -5.67 -11.84 -7.78
C MET A 185 -6.99 -11.12 -8.11
N LEU A 186 -7.37 -11.11 -9.38
CA LEU A 186 -8.60 -10.44 -9.81
C LEU A 186 -9.85 -11.04 -9.17
N ASP A 187 -9.88 -12.37 -8.94
CA ASP A 187 -11.00 -13.05 -8.30
C ASP A 187 -11.22 -12.58 -6.85
N THR A 188 -10.16 -12.22 -6.15
CA THR A 188 -10.22 -11.71 -4.76
C THR A 188 -10.55 -10.23 -4.66
N MET A 189 -10.31 -9.46 -5.73
CA MET A 189 -10.56 -8.02 -5.73
C MET A 189 -12.04 -7.70 -5.91
N THR A 190 -12.60 -6.91 -5.01
CA THR A 190 -13.99 -6.42 -5.07
C THR A 190 -14.08 -4.96 -5.49
N ALA A 191 -13.04 -4.18 -5.30
CA ALA A 191 -12.95 -2.77 -5.66
C ALA A 191 -11.47 -2.36 -5.80
N VAL A 192 -11.24 -1.20 -6.42
CA VAL A 192 -9.94 -0.53 -6.42
C VAL A 192 -10.02 0.69 -5.51
N TYR A 193 -9.03 0.87 -4.66
CA TYR A 193 -8.96 2.00 -3.76
C TYR A 193 -8.06 3.10 -4.32
N THR A 194 -8.39 4.33 -3.99
CA THR A 194 -7.49 5.47 -4.22
C THR A 194 -6.61 5.70 -2.99
N ALA A 195 -5.60 6.55 -3.13
CA ALA A 195 -5.00 7.18 -1.97
C ALA A 195 -6.09 7.89 -1.14
N THR A 196 -5.89 7.97 0.19
CA THR A 196 -6.86 8.63 1.09
C THR A 196 -6.97 10.11 0.75
N LEU A 197 -8.19 10.61 0.59
CA LEU A 197 -8.45 12.04 0.43
C LEU A 197 -8.36 12.73 1.79
N HIS A 198 -7.43 13.66 1.92
CA HIS A 198 -7.26 14.46 3.13
C HIS A 198 -7.71 15.89 2.89
N ALA A 199 -8.65 16.39 3.72
CA ALA A 199 -9.02 17.79 3.73
C ALA A 199 -9.21 18.28 5.17
N VAL A 200 -8.85 19.54 5.43
CA VAL A 200 -8.97 20.16 6.77
C VAL A 200 -9.67 21.50 6.63
N ASN A 201 -10.63 21.75 7.54
CA ASN A 201 -11.48 22.94 7.53
C ASN A 201 -12.30 23.12 6.23
N ALA A 202 -12.78 22.02 5.66
CA ALA A 202 -13.60 22.09 4.46
C ALA A 202 -14.94 22.77 4.74
N SER A 203 -15.28 23.77 3.93
CA SER A 203 -16.54 24.52 3.93
C SER A 203 -17.15 24.64 2.53
N GLU A 204 -16.48 24.06 1.55
CA GLU A 204 -16.87 24.00 0.15
C GLU A 204 -16.52 22.62 -0.38
N ASP A 205 -17.05 22.28 -1.56
CA ASP A 205 -16.77 21.02 -2.23
C ASP A 205 -15.28 20.84 -2.46
N VAL A 206 -14.80 19.61 -2.20
CA VAL A 206 -13.39 19.25 -2.36
C VAL A 206 -13.22 18.46 -3.64
N VAL A 207 -12.44 18.99 -4.59
CA VAL A 207 -12.05 18.30 -5.82
C VAL A 207 -10.56 18.00 -5.77
N GLN A 208 -10.19 16.73 -5.92
CA GLN A 208 -8.79 16.30 -5.91
C GLN A 208 -8.55 15.13 -6.84
N THR A 209 -7.42 15.18 -7.58
CA THR A 209 -6.95 14.01 -8.35
C THR A 209 -6.15 13.10 -7.45
N LEU A 210 -6.58 11.85 -7.32
CA LEU A 210 -5.96 10.84 -6.46
C LEU A 210 -5.40 9.70 -7.29
N ALA A 211 -4.20 9.24 -6.94
CA ALA A 211 -3.61 8.04 -7.52
C ALA A 211 -4.36 6.79 -7.04
N LEU A 212 -4.43 5.79 -7.92
CA LEU A 212 -4.99 4.48 -7.59
C LEU A 212 -3.95 3.61 -6.89
N ASP A 213 -4.37 2.87 -5.89
CA ASP A 213 -3.58 1.83 -5.23
C ASP A 213 -3.78 0.49 -5.96
N LEU A 214 -2.83 0.13 -6.81
CA LEU A 214 -2.87 -1.04 -7.69
C LEU A 214 -2.00 -2.20 -7.19
N TYR A 215 -1.92 -2.42 -5.88
CA TYR A 215 -1.25 -3.59 -5.28
C TYR A 215 0.14 -3.89 -5.87
N ASP A 216 1.13 -3.07 -5.56
CA ASP A 216 2.57 -3.28 -5.83
C ASP A 216 2.92 -3.74 -7.26
N GLY A 217 2.19 -3.26 -8.27
CA GLY A 217 2.47 -3.59 -9.67
C GLY A 217 2.04 -5.00 -10.12
N ALA A 218 1.38 -5.78 -9.26
CA ALA A 218 0.81 -7.08 -9.63
C ALA A 218 -0.44 -6.94 -10.50
N VAL A 219 -1.13 -5.80 -10.40
CA VAL A 219 -2.29 -5.44 -11.21
C VAL A 219 -1.98 -4.15 -11.96
N ARG A 220 -2.42 -4.05 -13.20
CA ARG A 220 -2.23 -2.86 -14.06
C ARG A 220 -3.58 -2.27 -14.44
N SER A 221 -3.62 -0.99 -14.72
CA SER A 221 -4.77 -0.30 -15.28
C SER A 221 -4.29 0.73 -16.30
N ASP A 222 -5.13 1.05 -17.27
CA ASP A 222 -4.91 2.15 -18.22
C ASP A 222 -5.09 3.52 -17.54
N VAL A 223 -5.78 3.52 -16.39
CA VAL A 223 -6.01 4.71 -15.56
C VAL A 223 -5.11 4.60 -14.33
N THR A 224 -4.30 5.62 -14.08
CA THR A 224 -3.38 5.68 -12.92
C THR A 224 -3.89 6.58 -11.80
N ALA A 225 -4.78 7.50 -12.12
CA ALA A 225 -5.39 8.45 -11.17
C ALA A 225 -6.82 8.78 -11.59
N VAL A 226 -7.65 9.13 -10.62
CA VAL A 226 -9.04 9.53 -10.81
C VAL A 226 -9.31 10.88 -10.16
N GLU A 227 -10.21 11.66 -10.75
CA GLU A 227 -10.72 12.87 -10.12
C GLU A 227 -11.81 12.48 -9.12
N VAL A 228 -11.71 13.02 -7.92
CA VAL A 228 -12.65 12.77 -6.82
C VAL A 228 -13.28 14.09 -6.41
N LEU A 229 -14.61 14.12 -6.40
CA LEU A 229 -15.44 15.18 -5.85
C LEU A 229 -16.05 14.68 -4.52
N VAL A 230 -15.88 15.47 -3.48
CA VAL A 230 -16.54 15.30 -2.18
C VAL A 230 -17.40 16.52 -1.93
N ASP A 231 -18.70 16.32 -1.92
CA ASP A 231 -19.65 17.40 -1.64
C ASP A 231 -19.61 17.74 -0.16
N VAL A 232 -19.53 19.03 0.16
CA VAL A 232 -19.52 19.56 1.53
C VAL A 232 -20.62 20.58 1.68
N GLU A 233 -21.59 20.27 2.53
CA GLU A 233 -22.79 21.09 2.71
C GLU A 233 -22.87 21.67 4.11
N GLN A 234 -23.56 22.81 4.22
CA GLN A 234 -23.88 23.39 5.49
C GLN A 234 -25.09 22.69 6.12
N TYR A 235 -24.99 22.30 7.40
CA TYR A 235 -26.02 21.64 8.18
C TYR A 235 -26.58 22.58 9.23
N THR A 236 -27.87 22.38 9.54
CA THR A 236 -28.56 23.09 10.63
C THR A 236 -29.27 22.11 11.55
N GLU A 237 -29.44 22.49 12.80
CA GLU A 237 -30.23 21.72 13.75
C GLU A 237 -31.71 22.00 13.57
N ILE A 238 -32.54 20.94 13.57
CA ILE A 238 -33.98 21.02 13.57
C ILE A 238 -34.59 20.03 14.59
N ASP A 239 -35.74 20.38 15.09
CA ASP A 239 -36.57 19.49 15.93
C ASP A 239 -37.77 19.04 15.08
N ILE A 240 -37.95 17.72 14.94
CA ILE A 240 -39.03 17.12 14.16
C ILE A 240 -39.89 16.32 15.05
N GLU A 241 -41.21 16.55 15.02
CA GLU A 241 -42.19 15.73 15.74
C GLU A 241 -42.52 14.48 14.91
N VAL A 242 -42.30 13.31 15.52
CA VAL A 242 -42.50 12.01 14.87
C VAL A 242 -43.52 11.21 15.74
N PRO A 243 -44.58 10.68 15.13
CA PRO A 243 -45.54 9.86 15.88
C PRO A 243 -44.92 8.52 16.28
N VAL A 244 -45.16 8.11 17.52
CA VAL A 244 -44.72 6.81 18.05
C VAL A 244 -45.66 5.72 17.56
N LYS A 245 -45.12 4.64 17.01
CA LYS A 245 -45.88 3.48 16.57
C LYS A 245 -45.49 2.26 17.39
N ALA A 246 -46.42 1.32 17.54
CA ALA A 246 -46.13 0.03 18.15
C ALA A 246 -45.32 -0.86 17.19
N THR A 247 -44.44 -1.67 17.74
CA THR A 247 -43.70 -2.69 16.97
C THR A 247 -44.65 -3.80 16.49
N ASP A 248 -45.75 -4.04 17.21
CA ASP A 248 -46.76 -5.04 16.88
C ASP A 248 -48.10 -4.40 16.54
N ARG A 249 -49.08 -5.22 16.12
CA ARG A 249 -50.44 -4.78 15.75
C ARG A 249 -51.38 -4.54 16.95
N ARG A 250 -50.89 -4.39 18.18
CA ARG A 250 -51.73 -4.12 19.35
C ARG A 250 -52.24 -2.69 19.32
N ASN A 251 -53.48 -2.49 19.75
CA ASN A 251 -54.04 -1.15 19.92
C ASN A 251 -53.44 -0.53 21.20
N LEU A 252 -52.33 0.17 21.03
CA LEU A 252 -51.67 0.91 22.11
C LEU A 252 -51.81 2.40 21.84
N ARG A 253 -52.10 3.15 22.89
CA ARG A 253 -51.96 4.62 22.88
C ARG A 253 -50.71 4.97 23.67
N PHE A 254 -49.89 5.85 23.11
CA PHE A 254 -48.67 6.32 23.74
C PHE A 254 -48.83 7.74 24.28
N PHE A 255 -48.14 8.04 25.38
CA PHE A 255 -48.12 9.36 26.01
C PHE A 255 -46.63 9.76 26.27
N PRO A 256 -46.13 10.80 25.57
CA PRO A 256 -46.80 11.55 24.51
C PRO A 256 -46.99 10.69 23.22
N GLU A 257 -47.94 11.08 22.36
CA GLU A 257 -48.20 10.41 21.07
C GLU A 257 -47.09 10.67 20.04
N THR A 258 -46.36 11.77 20.21
CA THR A 258 -45.20 12.15 19.36
C THR A 258 -43.97 12.34 20.21
N VAL A 259 -42.81 12.05 19.62
CA VAL A 259 -41.50 12.39 20.18
C VAL A 259 -40.81 13.42 19.31
N LYS A 260 -39.98 14.23 19.93
CA LYS A 260 -39.12 15.19 19.19
C LYS A 260 -37.83 14.52 18.85
N VAL A 261 -37.53 14.44 17.58
CA VAL A 261 -36.22 13.98 17.05
C VAL A 261 -35.40 15.22 16.72
N LYS A 262 -34.36 15.45 17.50
CA LYS A 262 -33.40 16.49 17.22
C LYS A 262 -32.33 15.97 16.25
N CYS A 263 -32.18 16.61 15.10
CA CYS A 263 -31.27 16.16 14.08
C CYS A 263 -30.57 17.31 13.35
N MET A 264 -29.42 16.98 12.76
CA MET A 264 -28.70 17.86 11.83
C MET A 264 -29.14 17.48 10.41
N VAL A 265 -29.55 18.47 9.64
CA VAL A 265 -30.00 18.29 8.25
C VAL A 265 -29.26 19.26 7.33
N PRO A 266 -28.96 18.87 6.07
CA PRO A 266 -28.39 19.80 5.12
C PRO A 266 -29.38 20.91 4.81
N ILE A 267 -28.91 22.15 4.78
CA ILE A 267 -29.77 23.34 4.54
C ILE A 267 -30.55 23.19 3.26
N LYS A 268 -29.94 22.63 2.20
CA LYS A 268 -30.62 22.44 0.90
C LYS A 268 -31.82 21.48 0.98
N GLU A 269 -31.85 20.57 1.94
CA GLU A 269 -32.95 19.61 2.12
C GLU A 269 -33.94 20.02 3.25
N TYR A 270 -33.66 21.12 3.94
CA TYR A 270 -34.44 21.57 5.09
C TYR A 270 -35.96 21.56 4.85
N ALA A 271 -36.42 22.05 3.69
CA ALA A 271 -37.83 22.15 3.36
C ALA A 271 -38.49 20.79 3.04
N SER A 272 -37.71 19.77 2.67
CA SER A 272 -38.21 18.43 2.31
C SER A 272 -38.24 17.47 3.48
N ILE A 273 -37.45 17.72 4.53
CA ILE A 273 -37.38 16.86 5.71
C ILE A 273 -38.60 17.11 6.62
N ASN A 274 -39.38 16.05 6.87
CA ASN A 274 -40.54 16.10 7.74
C ASN A 274 -40.70 14.79 8.51
N GLY A 275 -41.61 14.77 9.51
CA GLY A 275 -41.82 13.62 10.40
C GLY A 275 -42.25 12.32 9.67
N ALA A 276 -42.82 12.40 8.48
CA ALA A 276 -43.25 11.21 7.74
C ALA A 276 -42.08 10.38 7.19
N LEU A 277 -40.89 10.98 7.05
CA LEU A 277 -39.68 10.30 6.62
C LEU A 277 -38.98 9.51 7.72
N PHE A 278 -39.40 9.72 8.96
CA PHE A 278 -38.89 9.03 10.15
C PHE A 278 -39.85 7.97 10.63
N GLN A 279 -39.33 6.91 11.19
CA GLN A 279 -40.14 5.92 11.88
C GLN A 279 -39.59 5.66 13.27
N VAL A 280 -40.41 5.97 14.28
CA VAL A 280 -40.09 5.73 15.67
C VAL A 280 -41.03 4.61 16.17
N LEU A 281 -40.45 3.57 16.77
CA LEU A 281 -41.16 2.42 17.32
C LEU A 281 -40.94 2.35 18.84
N ALA A 282 -42.01 2.09 19.57
CA ALA A 282 -41.93 1.70 20.99
C ALA A 282 -41.65 0.20 21.09
N ASP A 283 -40.72 -0.19 21.96
CA ASP A 283 -40.29 -1.58 22.16
C ASP A 283 -41.33 -2.37 22.95
N THR A 284 -42.27 -3.00 22.24
CA THR A 284 -43.38 -3.77 22.87
C THR A 284 -42.93 -5.06 23.56
N ALA A 285 -41.67 -5.49 23.45
CA ALA A 285 -41.14 -6.61 24.23
C ALA A 285 -41.09 -6.31 25.74
N GLN A 286 -41.12 -5.02 26.11
CA GLN A 286 -41.09 -4.55 27.50
C GLN A 286 -42.50 -4.48 28.18
N LEU A 287 -43.59 -4.82 27.48
CA LEU A 287 -44.97 -4.74 27.97
C LEU A 287 -45.24 -5.57 29.24
N HIS A 288 -44.35 -6.43 29.66
CA HIS A 288 -44.47 -7.28 30.86
C HIS A 288 -43.70 -6.75 32.07
N GLN A 289 -43.11 -5.58 31.97
CA GLN A 289 -42.36 -4.96 33.07
C GLN A 289 -43.37 -4.23 34.04
N LEU A 290 -42.97 -4.12 35.30
CA LEU A 290 -43.79 -3.49 36.35
C LEU A 290 -44.02 -1.97 36.16
N GLN A 291 -43.32 -1.35 35.19
CA GLN A 291 -43.46 0.07 34.88
C GLN A 291 -44.14 0.25 33.52
N PRO A 292 -45.12 1.19 33.40
CA PRO A 292 -45.85 1.45 32.15
C PRO A 292 -45.00 2.31 31.14
N LEU A 293 -43.71 2.13 31.12
CA LEU A 293 -42.78 2.86 30.27
C LEU A 293 -42.18 1.93 29.21
N LEU A 294 -42.12 2.39 27.97
CA LEU A 294 -41.49 1.69 26.84
C LEU A 294 -40.38 2.58 26.22
N ASP A 295 -39.27 1.96 25.98
CA ASP A 295 -38.19 2.63 25.24
C ASP A 295 -38.60 2.87 23.79
N VAL A 296 -38.26 4.03 23.25
CA VAL A 296 -38.47 4.37 21.83
C VAL A 296 -37.22 4.23 21.05
N LYS A 297 -37.32 3.61 19.86
CA LYS A 297 -36.19 3.40 18.93
C LYS A 297 -36.54 3.98 17.58
N LEU A 298 -35.58 4.68 17.01
CA LEU A 298 -35.68 5.18 15.66
C LEU A 298 -35.21 4.06 14.69
N VAL A 299 -36.10 3.66 13.78
CA VAL A 299 -35.88 2.52 12.88
C VAL A 299 -35.62 2.98 11.44
N GLN A 300 -36.18 4.13 11.07
CA GLN A 300 -36.00 4.71 9.76
C GLN A 300 -35.57 6.16 9.90
N ILE A 301 -34.49 6.51 9.18
CA ILE A 301 -33.87 7.83 9.12
C ILE A 301 -33.66 8.15 7.63
N PRO A 302 -33.95 9.36 7.17
CA PRO A 302 -33.57 9.78 5.82
C PRO A 302 -32.04 9.75 5.61
N GLU A 303 -31.61 9.56 4.37
CA GLU A 303 -30.22 9.73 3.99
C GLU A 303 -29.75 11.15 4.31
N ASN A 304 -28.47 11.32 4.60
CA ASN A 304 -27.83 12.60 4.91
C ASN A 304 -28.35 13.32 6.18
N VAL A 305 -29.14 12.67 7.02
CA VAL A 305 -29.63 13.20 8.29
C VAL A 305 -28.88 12.55 9.46
N GLN A 306 -28.30 13.35 10.32
CA GLN A 306 -27.66 12.88 11.54
C GLN A 306 -28.55 13.14 12.74
N VAL A 307 -29.00 12.07 13.40
CA VAL A 307 -29.80 12.18 14.62
C VAL A 307 -28.89 12.47 15.81
N LEU A 308 -29.21 13.52 16.55
CA LEU A 308 -28.49 13.91 17.77
C LEU A 308 -29.10 13.27 18.99
N ARG A 309 -30.44 13.37 19.14
CA ARG A 309 -31.21 12.79 20.27
C ARG A 309 -32.69 12.67 19.96
N ILE A 310 -33.38 11.87 20.77
CA ILE A 310 -34.84 11.70 20.76
C ILE A 310 -35.35 12.13 22.13
N GLU A 311 -36.41 12.92 22.19
CA GLU A 311 -37.03 13.39 23.45
C GLU A 311 -38.56 13.23 23.42
N PRO A 312 -39.14 12.52 24.40
CA PRO A 312 -38.50 11.69 25.43
C PRO A 312 -37.95 10.35 24.87
N GLU A 313 -36.98 9.75 25.54
CA GLU A 313 -36.45 8.42 25.19
C GLU A 313 -37.39 7.27 25.58
N GLN A 314 -38.37 7.54 26.44
CA GLN A 314 -39.39 6.58 26.92
C GLN A 314 -40.80 7.20 26.85
N VAL A 315 -41.75 6.39 26.51
CA VAL A 315 -43.18 6.78 26.47
C VAL A 315 -44.01 5.89 27.34
N GLU A 316 -45.04 6.47 27.98
CA GLU A 316 -46.07 5.70 28.65
C GLU A 316 -47.05 5.08 27.65
N TYR A 317 -47.71 3.99 28.02
CA TYR A 317 -48.67 3.35 27.13
C TYR A 317 -49.96 2.98 27.85
N LEU A 318 -51.06 2.97 27.09
CA LEU A 318 -52.36 2.42 27.50
C LEU A 318 -52.80 1.38 26.46
N ILE A 319 -53.31 0.23 26.98
CA ILE A 319 -53.90 -0.79 26.12
C ILE A 319 -55.35 -0.37 25.87
N VAL A 320 -55.70 -0.19 24.61
CA VAL A 320 -57.08 0.14 24.20
C VAL A 320 -57.76 -1.17 23.77
N ASN A 321 -58.77 -1.58 24.51
CA ASN A 321 -59.58 -2.79 24.23
C ASN A 321 -60.55 -2.54 23.08
#